data_66776623c022ce1236b38907d3f1dff3
#
_entry.id   66776623c022ce1236b38907d3f1dff3
#
_cell.length_a   1.000
_cell.length_b   1.000
_cell.length_c   1.000
_cell.angle_alpha   90.00
_cell.angle_beta   90.00
_cell.angle_gamma   90.00
#
_symmetry.space_group_name_H-M   'P 1'
#
loop_
_entity.id
_entity.type
_entity.pdbx_description
1 polymer ?
#
loop_
_entity_poly.entity_id
_entity_poly.type
_entity_poly.pdbx_seq_one_letter_code
_entity_poly.pdbx_strand_id
1 'polypeptide(L)'
;MINICIIATIVIYLVGMLLVGFVYSKSNEDSSDFYLGGRTMGPLVTAMSAEASDMSSWLLMGMPGLAYLTGIASPGWTAIGLAVGTWLNWLIVARRLRRYSANLDAITVPQFLSLRFHDQRNLLNALGAVIIIVFFIPYTASGFAACGKLFNSLFGVDYMAAMILSAVVIVGYTIMGGFRAVSTTDLIQSVVMSMALIAVLVYGVNVAGGWDVVLDNARSLPGYLTMAASHNAADNTATSYSLLDIASTLAWGLGYFGMPHILLRFMAIEDEMKLVLSRRIASVWVVIAMTASIVIGMVGLGMTKAGALEFLSGSSSETLIVRVASLIAQHGVLAAILAGLILAGILAATMSTADSQMLAAASSVSQNILQEFGHMKLTEKQSLFAARLTIICISVVGVVLARDPNSSVFGIVSFAWAGFGGSFGAVVLCSLFWKRCNLQGALAGMLSGGLMVFVWKYIISPLGGVFGIYELLPAFLMSLVVCVVVSLVTPAPSAEIEAEFDAAK
;
A
#
# COMPACT_ATOMS: atom_id res chain seq x y z
N MET A 1 -17.92 30.75 2.63
CA MET A 1 -18.86 29.80 1.99
C MET A 1 -18.13 28.62 1.34
N ILE A 2 -17.15 28.84 0.47
CA ILE A 2 -16.37 27.79 -0.23
C ILE A 2 -15.78 26.75 0.74
N ASN A 3 -15.04 27.19 1.75
CA ASN A 3 -14.43 26.26 2.73
C ASN A 3 -15.48 25.45 3.52
N ILE A 4 -16.65 26.04 3.76
CA ILE A 4 -17.76 25.33 4.43
C ILE A 4 -18.28 24.20 3.54
N CYS A 5 -18.41 24.40 2.23
CA CYS A 5 -18.84 23.38 1.29
C CYS A 5 -17.83 22.23 1.21
N ILE A 6 -16.53 22.55 1.16
CA ILE A 6 -15.47 21.55 1.16
C ILE A 6 -15.52 20.71 2.44
N ILE A 7 -15.53 21.38 3.60
CA ILE A 7 -15.58 20.71 4.91
C ILE A 7 -16.84 19.86 5.04
N ALA A 8 -17.99 20.39 4.65
CA ALA A 8 -19.25 19.64 4.69
C ALA A 8 -19.19 18.37 3.84
N THR A 9 -18.63 18.45 2.64
CA THR A 9 -18.44 17.27 1.76
C THR A 9 -17.53 16.22 2.41
N ILE A 10 -16.41 16.64 2.98
CA ILE A 10 -15.48 15.75 3.69
C ILE A 10 -16.17 15.13 4.92
N VAL A 11 -16.90 15.91 5.71
CA VAL A 11 -17.61 15.42 6.90
C VAL A 11 -18.70 14.41 6.51
N ILE A 12 -19.48 14.68 5.46
CA ILE A 12 -20.49 13.73 4.93
C ILE A 12 -19.83 12.42 4.52
N TYR A 13 -18.69 12.49 3.81
CA TYR A 13 -17.92 11.31 3.45
C TYR A 13 -17.47 10.52 4.69
N LEU A 14 -16.84 11.18 5.67
CA LEU A 14 -16.34 10.53 6.89
C LEU A 14 -17.48 9.92 7.73
N VAL A 15 -18.59 10.62 7.88
CA VAL A 15 -19.80 10.10 8.56
C VAL A 15 -20.33 8.86 7.83
N GLY A 16 -20.36 8.89 6.49
CA GLY A 16 -20.75 7.74 5.68
C GLY A 16 -19.86 6.51 5.96
N MET A 17 -18.54 6.70 6.04
CA MET A 17 -17.60 5.61 6.35
C MET A 17 -17.81 5.07 7.78
N LEU A 18 -18.01 5.96 8.76
CA LEU A 18 -18.33 5.56 10.14
C LEU A 18 -19.63 4.76 10.23
N LEU A 19 -20.66 5.13 9.48
CA LEU A 19 -21.93 4.41 9.43
C LEU A 19 -21.76 3.01 8.86
N VAL A 20 -21.00 2.85 7.77
CA VAL A 20 -20.67 1.53 7.22
C VAL A 20 -19.93 0.69 8.26
N GLY A 21 -18.89 1.25 8.91
CA GLY A 21 -18.17 0.57 9.99
C GLY A 21 -19.08 0.12 11.12
N PHE A 22 -20.01 0.98 11.54
CA PHE A 22 -20.97 0.67 12.60
C PHE A 22 -21.97 -0.44 12.21
N VAL A 23 -22.47 -0.43 10.97
CA VAL A 23 -23.38 -1.49 10.49
C VAL A 23 -22.70 -2.84 10.52
N TYR A 24 -21.48 -2.94 10.00
CA TYR A 24 -20.73 -4.21 9.96
C TYR A 24 -20.15 -4.63 11.32
N SER A 25 -19.98 -3.72 12.28
CA SER A 25 -19.48 -4.07 13.61
C SER A 25 -20.36 -5.09 14.34
N LYS A 26 -21.64 -5.15 13.98
CA LYS A 26 -22.60 -6.09 14.53
C LYS A 26 -22.50 -7.51 13.98
N SER A 27 -21.78 -7.72 12.88
CA SER A 27 -21.64 -9.02 12.21
C SER A 27 -20.33 -9.74 12.54
N ASN A 28 -19.51 -9.19 13.41
CA ASN A 28 -18.25 -9.80 13.86
C ASN A 28 -18.50 -10.66 15.11
N GLU A 29 -18.67 -11.96 14.93
CA GLU A 29 -18.96 -12.91 16.01
C GLU A 29 -17.69 -13.49 16.62
N ASP A 30 -16.66 -13.73 15.80
CA ASP A 30 -15.39 -14.33 16.20
C ASP A 30 -14.16 -13.68 15.56
N SER A 31 -12.97 -14.18 15.89
CA SER A 31 -11.70 -13.69 15.34
C SER A 31 -11.57 -13.93 13.84
N SER A 32 -12.13 -15.00 13.28
CA SER A 32 -12.10 -15.26 11.85
C SER A 32 -12.96 -14.25 11.10
N ASP A 33 -14.12 -13.89 11.63
CA ASP A 33 -14.96 -12.84 11.07
C ASP A 33 -14.26 -11.47 11.14
N PHE A 34 -13.64 -11.17 12.27
CA PHE A 34 -13.00 -9.86 12.47
C PHE A 34 -11.76 -9.68 11.60
N TYR A 35 -10.90 -10.70 11.43
CA TYR A 35 -9.63 -10.58 10.71
C TYR A 35 -9.67 -11.04 9.25
N LEU A 36 -10.61 -11.90 8.87
CA LEU A 36 -10.68 -12.50 7.52
C LEU A 36 -12.09 -12.44 6.90
N GLY A 37 -13.08 -11.91 7.61
CA GLY A 37 -14.47 -11.81 7.13
C GLY A 37 -15.13 -13.16 6.90
N GLY A 38 -14.71 -14.22 7.61
CA GLY A 38 -15.26 -15.57 7.47
C GLY A 38 -15.11 -16.17 6.07
N ARG A 39 -14.19 -15.70 5.24
CA ARG A 39 -13.98 -16.10 3.82
C ARG A 39 -15.23 -15.96 2.96
N THR A 40 -15.96 -14.87 3.10
CA THR A 40 -17.24 -14.61 2.42
C THR A 40 -17.20 -13.46 1.42
N MET A 41 -16.00 -12.97 1.07
CA MET A 41 -15.85 -11.81 0.21
C MET A 41 -16.17 -12.12 -1.25
N GLY A 42 -17.02 -11.31 -1.86
CA GLY A 42 -17.32 -11.40 -3.30
C GLY A 42 -16.18 -10.87 -4.17
N PRO A 43 -16.15 -11.23 -5.48
CA PRO A 43 -15.00 -10.95 -6.35
C PRO A 43 -14.73 -9.45 -6.58
N LEU A 44 -15.77 -8.63 -6.69
CA LEU A 44 -15.61 -7.17 -6.88
C LEU A 44 -15.03 -6.52 -5.62
N VAL A 45 -15.59 -6.85 -4.46
CA VAL A 45 -15.10 -6.30 -3.18
C VAL A 45 -13.68 -6.75 -2.92
N THR A 46 -13.36 -8.03 -3.16
CA THR A 46 -12.01 -8.57 -3.01
C THR A 46 -11.00 -7.83 -3.89
N ALA A 47 -11.32 -7.61 -5.18
CA ALA A 47 -10.45 -6.91 -6.11
C ALA A 47 -10.22 -5.46 -5.68
N MET A 48 -11.31 -4.72 -5.46
CA MET A 48 -11.22 -3.29 -5.15
C MET A 48 -10.65 -3.02 -3.76
N SER A 49 -10.94 -3.91 -2.78
CA SER A 49 -10.32 -3.82 -1.47
C SER A 49 -8.81 -4.09 -1.51
N ALA A 50 -8.36 -5.08 -2.30
CA ALA A 50 -6.93 -5.33 -2.47
C ALA A 50 -6.22 -4.10 -3.03
N GLU A 51 -6.74 -3.54 -4.12
CA GLU A 51 -6.09 -2.44 -4.82
C GLU A 51 -6.23 -1.10 -4.07
N ALA A 52 -7.39 -0.80 -3.49
CA ALA A 52 -7.57 0.42 -2.70
C ALA A 52 -6.69 0.43 -1.44
N SER A 53 -6.53 -0.72 -0.78
CA SER A 53 -5.66 -0.83 0.40
C SER A 53 -4.17 -0.79 0.07
N ASP A 54 -3.80 -1.08 -1.17
CA ASP A 54 -2.44 -1.02 -1.68
C ASP A 54 -2.03 0.40 -2.11
N MET A 55 -2.90 1.05 -2.88
CA MET A 55 -2.55 2.30 -3.57
C MET A 55 -2.28 3.48 -2.63
N SER A 56 -2.87 3.55 -1.45
CA SER A 56 -2.66 4.57 -0.42
C SER A 56 -2.69 6.03 -0.94
N SER A 57 -2.38 6.98 -0.08
CA SER A 57 -2.07 8.36 -0.47
C SER A 57 -0.90 8.47 -1.46
N TRP A 58 -0.10 7.43 -1.61
CA TRP A 58 0.98 7.36 -2.59
C TRP A 58 0.47 7.56 -4.03
N LEU A 59 -0.67 6.95 -4.40
CA LEU A 59 -1.27 7.09 -5.74
C LEU A 59 -1.71 8.52 -6.05
N LEU A 60 -2.30 9.22 -5.07
CA LEU A 60 -2.90 10.55 -5.25
C LEU A 60 -1.95 11.71 -4.90
N MET A 61 -0.87 11.45 -4.19
CA MET A 61 0.09 12.46 -3.76
C MET A 61 1.51 12.14 -4.23
N GLY A 62 2.05 10.97 -3.87
CA GLY A 62 3.44 10.61 -4.15
C GLY A 62 3.74 10.46 -5.64
N MET A 63 2.93 9.69 -6.36
CA MET A 63 3.16 9.41 -7.79
C MET A 63 2.96 10.64 -8.69
N PRO A 64 1.90 11.47 -8.53
CA PRO A 64 1.78 12.70 -9.29
C PRO A 64 2.92 13.68 -9.00
N GLY A 65 3.34 13.80 -7.73
CA GLY A 65 4.46 14.65 -7.32
C GLY A 65 5.78 14.19 -7.94
N LEU A 66 6.03 12.89 -7.95
CA LEU A 66 7.21 12.30 -8.60
C LEU A 66 7.21 12.59 -10.11
N ALA A 67 6.09 12.33 -10.81
CA ALA A 67 5.96 12.59 -12.24
C ALA A 67 6.10 14.08 -12.57
N TYR A 68 5.56 14.97 -11.74
CA TYR A 68 5.70 16.41 -11.86
C TYR A 68 7.17 16.84 -11.88
N LEU A 69 8.02 16.30 -11.00
CA LEU A 69 9.42 16.67 -10.85
C LEU A 69 10.37 15.96 -11.83
N THR A 70 10.12 14.67 -12.08
CA THR A 70 11.11 13.79 -12.74
C THR A 70 10.73 13.33 -14.14
N GLY A 71 9.53 13.68 -14.61
CA GLY A 71 8.99 13.15 -15.85
C GLY A 71 8.49 11.71 -15.73
N ILE A 72 8.40 10.99 -16.85
CA ILE A 72 7.70 9.71 -16.91
C ILE A 72 8.57 8.48 -16.62
N ALA A 73 9.90 8.56 -16.61
CA ALA A 73 10.75 7.37 -16.49
C ALA A 73 10.55 6.65 -15.14
N SER A 74 10.85 7.31 -14.02
CA SER A 74 10.77 6.70 -12.70
C SER A 74 9.34 6.27 -12.35
N PRO A 75 8.30 7.11 -12.42
CA PRO A 75 6.95 6.68 -12.13
C PRO A 75 6.41 5.68 -13.16
N GLY A 76 6.82 5.75 -14.42
CA GLY A 76 6.38 4.82 -15.48
C GLY A 76 6.91 3.41 -15.27
N TRP A 77 8.21 3.25 -15.01
CA TRP A 77 8.77 1.94 -14.69
C TRP A 77 8.22 1.37 -13.38
N THR A 78 7.99 2.22 -12.38
CA THR A 78 7.29 1.82 -11.15
C THR A 78 5.88 1.29 -11.44
N ALA A 79 5.10 2.03 -12.23
CA ALA A 79 3.74 1.64 -12.61
C ALA A 79 3.71 0.33 -13.43
N ILE A 80 4.65 0.15 -14.38
CA ILE A 80 4.80 -1.10 -15.13
C ILE A 80 5.13 -2.26 -14.19
N GLY A 81 6.09 -2.08 -13.29
CA GLY A 81 6.46 -3.09 -12.31
C GLY A 81 5.28 -3.49 -11.42
N LEU A 82 4.54 -2.52 -10.89
CA LEU A 82 3.36 -2.76 -10.07
C LEU A 82 2.21 -3.41 -10.86
N ALA A 83 1.92 -2.95 -12.09
CA ALA A 83 0.87 -3.54 -12.91
C ALA A 83 1.16 -5.01 -13.27
N VAL A 84 2.41 -5.32 -13.63
CA VAL A 84 2.84 -6.69 -13.89
C VAL A 84 2.86 -7.52 -12.60
N GLY A 85 3.36 -6.94 -11.52
CA GLY A 85 3.42 -7.60 -10.20
C GLY A 85 2.05 -7.96 -9.67
N THR A 86 1.08 -7.03 -9.69
CA THR A 86 -0.29 -7.31 -9.26
C THR A 86 -0.92 -8.39 -10.14
N TRP A 87 -0.80 -8.28 -11.47
CA TRP A 87 -1.34 -9.29 -12.38
C TRP A 87 -0.78 -10.68 -12.12
N LEU A 88 0.54 -10.79 -11.94
CA LEU A 88 1.20 -12.07 -11.60
C LEU A 88 0.76 -12.59 -10.23
N ASN A 89 0.65 -11.73 -9.23
CA ASN A 89 0.22 -12.11 -7.89
C ASN A 89 -1.20 -12.71 -7.91
N TRP A 90 -2.13 -12.07 -8.61
CA TRP A 90 -3.47 -12.59 -8.82
C TRP A 90 -3.49 -13.88 -9.66
N LEU A 91 -2.59 -14.01 -10.63
CA LEU A 91 -2.55 -15.16 -11.55
C LEU A 91 -2.01 -16.42 -10.87
N ILE A 92 -0.86 -16.29 -10.20
CA ILE A 92 -0.11 -17.46 -9.71
C ILE A 92 -0.30 -17.68 -8.20
N VAL A 93 -0.30 -16.63 -7.38
CA VAL A 93 -0.33 -16.75 -5.93
C VAL A 93 -1.74 -16.92 -5.39
N ALA A 94 -2.69 -16.09 -5.85
CA ALA A 94 -3.98 -15.93 -5.21
C ALA A 94 -4.76 -17.25 -5.07
N ARG A 95 -4.89 -18.02 -6.15
CA ARG A 95 -5.67 -19.27 -6.13
C ARG A 95 -5.03 -20.32 -5.22
N ARG A 96 -3.72 -20.48 -5.32
CA ARG A 96 -3.03 -21.48 -4.53
C ARG A 96 -2.98 -21.11 -3.05
N LEU A 97 -2.74 -19.83 -2.74
CA LEU A 97 -2.80 -19.35 -1.37
C LEU A 97 -4.20 -19.49 -0.77
N ARG A 98 -5.26 -19.17 -1.54
CA ARG A 98 -6.64 -19.35 -1.09
C ARG A 98 -6.94 -20.79 -0.71
N ARG A 99 -6.61 -21.73 -1.58
CA ARG A 99 -6.82 -23.17 -1.36
C ARG A 99 -6.00 -23.67 -0.19
N TYR A 100 -4.71 -23.40 -0.20
CA TYR A 100 -3.79 -23.93 0.80
C TYR A 100 -4.09 -23.37 2.20
N SER A 101 -4.32 -22.06 2.31
CA SER A 101 -4.70 -21.46 3.59
C SER A 101 -6.04 -21.95 4.13
N ALA A 102 -6.99 -22.30 3.25
CA ALA A 102 -8.25 -22.90 3.67
C ALA A 102 -8.08 -24.34 4.16
N ASN A 103 -7.26 -25.15 3.48
CA ASN A 103 -6.95 -26.52 3.90
C ASN A 103 -6.25 -26.56 5.28
N LEU A 104 -5.47 -25.55 5.60
CA LEU A 104 -4.75 -25.43 6.88
C LEU A 104 -5.54 -24.63 7.93
N ASP A 105 -6.70 -24.12 7.60
CA ASP A 105 -7.51 -23.21 8.44
C ASP A 105 -6.76 -21.98 8.96
N ALA A 106 -5.83 -21.46 8.16
CA ALA A 106 -5.03 -20.30 8.51
C ALA A 106 -5.81 -19.00 8.28
N ILE A 107 -5.82 -18.10 9.25
CA ILE A 107 -6.51 -16.80 9.18
C ILE A 107 -5.57 -15.61 9.01
N THR A 108 -4.26 -15.81 9.13
CA THR A 108 -3.22 -14.79 8.89
C THR A 108 -2.09 -15.35 8.03
N VAL A 109 -1.31 -14.48 7.40
CA VAL A 109 -0.16 -14.89 6.58
C VAL A 109 0.96 -15.55 7.42
N PRO A 110 1.35 -15.00 8.59
CA PRO A 110 2.31 -15.69 9.46
C PRO A 110 1.82 -17.06 9.91
N GLN A 111 0.54 -17.19 10.26
CA GLN A 111 -0.06 -18.47 10.65
C GLN A 111 -0.05 -19.47 9.50
N PHE A 112 -0.36 -19.02 8.27
CA PHE A 112 -0.24 -19.87 7.08
C PHE A 112 1.17 -20.43 6.92
N LEU A 113 2.21 -19.61 7.06
CA LEU A 113 3.61 -20.06 6.96
C LEU A 113 3.96 -21.03 8.09
N SER A 114 3.55 -20.74 9.33
CA SER A 114 3.79 -21.61 10.48
C SER A 114 3.15 -22.99 10.31
N LEU A 115 1.88 -23.04 9.91
CA LEU A 115 1.15 -24.29 9.66
C LEU A 115 1.72 -25.05 8.45
N ARG A 116 2.08 -24.33 7.36
CA ARG A 116 2.67 -24.91 6.14
C ARG A 116 3.93 -25.71 6.42
N PHE A 117 4.74 -25.29 7.40
CA PHE A 117 6.01 -25.93 7.74
C PHE A 117 5.96 -26.74 9.04
N HIS A 118 4.77 -26.93 9.62
CA HIS A 118 4.58 -27.60 10.91
C HIS A 118 5.49 -27.03 12.02
N ASP A 119 5.54 -25.70 12.13
CA ASP A 119 6.41 -24.98 13.07
C ASP A 119 5.90 -25.13 14.51
N GLN A 120 6.36 -26.16 15.20
CA GLN A 120 5.96 -26.50 16.57
C GLN A 120 6.29 -25.39 17.61
N ARG A 121 7.23 -24.50 17.28
CA ARG A 121 7.65 -23.41 18.16
C ARG A 121 7.02 -22.07 17.82
N ASN A 122 6.20 -22.04 16.79
CA ASN A 122 5.55 -20.82 16.28
C ASN A 122 6.54 -19.66 15.99
N LEU A 123 7.78 -19.98 15.58
CA LEU A 123 8.82 -18.99 15.27
C LEU A 123 8.45 -18.15 14.04
N LEU A 124 7.84 -18.77 13.03
CA LEU A 124 7.33 -18.04 11.85
C LEU A 124 6.17 -17.10 12.19
N ASN A 125 5.31 -17.50 13.13
CA ASN A 125 4.28 -16.61 13.66
C ASN A 125 4.91 -15.38 14.35
N ALA A 126 5.89 -15.58 15.23
CA ALA A 126 6.56 -14.49 15.93
C ALA A 126 7.36 -13.58 14.99
N LEU A 127 8.21 -14.17 14.14
CA LEU A 127 9.02 -13.41 13.19
C LEU A 127 8.16 -12.64 12.18
N GLY A 128 7.14 -13.28 11.61
CA GLY A 128 6.22 -12.65 10.69
C GLY A 128 5.46 -11.49 11.33
N ALA A 129 5.00 -11.65 12.57
CA ALA A 129 4.33 -10.60 13.32
C ALA A 129 5.26 -9.40 13.60
N VAL A 130 6.51 -9.65 13.99
CA VAL A 130 7.50 -8.58 14.21
C VAL A 130 7.75 -7.81 12.91
N ILE A 131 7.95 -8.50 11.80
CA ILE A 131 8.14 -7.88 10.48
C ILE A 131 6.93 -7.02 10.11
N ILE A 132 5.71 -7.53 10.30
CA ILE A 132 4.47 -6.80 10.02
C ILE A 132 4.41 -5.51 10.84
N ILE A 133 4.70 -5.56 12.13
CA ILE A 133 4.69 -4.38 13.00
C ILE A 133 5.76 -3.38 12.57
N VAL A 134 6.99 -3.84 12.35
CA VAL A 134 8.14 -2.98 12.00
C VAL A 134 7.91 -2.19 10.72
N PHE A 135 7.29 -2.79 9.71
CA PHE A 135 7.10 -2.12 8.42
C PHE A 135 5.72 -1.46 8.25
N PHE A 136 4.68 -1.91 8.95
CA PHE A 136 3.40 -1.20 8.90
C PHE A 136 3.38 0.09 9.73
N ILE A 137 4.19 0.22 10.77
CA ILE A 137 4.28 1.47 11.54
C ILE A 137 4.72 2.65 10.64
N PRO A 138 5.86 2.60 9.92
CA PRO A 138 6.23 3.69 9.02
C PRO A 138 5.22 3.86 7.88
N TYR A 139 4.66 2.80 7.34
CA TYR A 139 3.67 2.90 6.28
C TYR A 139 2.40 3.63 6.76
N THR A 140 1.87 3.29 7.92
CA THR A 140 0.74 4.01 8.54
C THR A 140 1.09 5.47 8.82
N ALA A 141 2.32 5.73 9.28
CA ALA A 141 2.82 7.08 9.49
C ALA A 141 2.79 7.93 8.22
N SER A 142 3.09 7.35 7.06
CA SER A 142 3.00 8.06 5.76
C SER A 142 1.58 8.53 5.45
N GLY A 143 0.57 7.74 5.81
CA GLY A 143 -0.83 8.12 5.69
C GLY A 143 -1.20 9.31 6.60
N PHE A 144 -0.74 9.29 7.85
CA PHE A 144 -0.94 10.43 8.76
C PHE A 144 -0.26 11.69 8.26
N ALA A 145 0.98 11.58 7.75
CA ALA A 145 1.70 12.68 7.13
C ALA A 145 0.94 13.26 5.92
N ALA A 146 0.37 12.40 5.07
CA ALA A 146 -0.43 12.82 3.93
C ALA A 146 -1.65 13.65 4.36
N CYS A 147 -2.37 13.21 5.40
CA CYS A 147 -3.50 13.96 5.97
C CYS A 147 -3.05 15.30 6.55
N GLY A 148 -1.93 15.33 7.28
CA GLY A 148 -1.34 16.56 7.82
C GLY A 148 -1.03 17.57 6.71
N LYS A 149 -0.37 17.13 5.64
CA LYS A 149 -0.05 17.95 4.45
C LYS A 149 -1.31 18.45 3.76
N LEU A 150 -2.34 17.60 3.61
CA LEU A 150 -3.59 17.96 2.97
C LEU A 150 -4.25 19.15 3.68
N PHE A 151 -4.54 19.03 4.97
CA PHE A 151 -5.24 20.07 5.72
C PHE A 151 -4.39 21.31 5.96
N ASN A 152 -3.08 21.16 6.18
CA ASN A 152 -2.16 22.30 6.28
C ASN A 152 -2.12 23.09 4.97
N SER A 153 -1.97 22.40 3.83
CA SER A 153 -1.89 23.04 2.50
C SER A 153 -3.19 23.73 2.09
N LEU A 154 -4.34 23.19 2.52
CA LEU A 154 -5.67 23.70 2.11
C LEU A 154 -6.18 24.82 3.00
N PHE A 155 -6.07 24.65 4.32
CA PHE A 155 -6.69 25.54 5.31
C PHE A 155 -5.68 26.36 6.13
N GLY A 156 -4.37 26.12 5.94
CA GLY A 156 -3.33 26.76 6.76
C GLY A 156 -3.36 26.32 8.24
N VAL A 157 -4.01 25.21 8.57
CA VAL A 157 -4.05 24.66 9.93
C VAL A 157 -2.66 24.12 10.30
N ASP A 158 -2.35 24.14 11.59
CA ASP A 158 -1.12 23.53 12.07
C ASP A 158 -1.02 22.04 11.63
N TYR A 159 0.14 21.67 11.07
CA TYR A 159 0.37 20.33 10.52
C TYR A 159 0.14 19.23 11.57
N MET A 160 0.69 19.41 12.78
CA MET A 160 0.58 18.42 13.84
C MET A 160 -0.86 18.26 14.33
N ALA A 161 -1.58 19.35 14.49
CA ALA A 161 -2.99 19.33 14.89
C ALA A 161 -3.87 18.62 13.86
N ALA A 162 -3.67 18.93 12.57
CA ALA A 162 -4.37 18.29 11.46
C ALA A 162 -4.06 16.78 11.37
N MET A 163 -2.81 16.40 11.52
CA MET A 163 -2.35 15.02 11.49
C MET A 163 -2.92 14.20 12.66
N ILE A 164 -2.86 14.72 13.88
CA ILE A 164 -3.38 14.03 15.07
C ILE A 164 -4.91 13.87 14.96
N LEU A 165 -5.63 14.89 14.54
CA LEU A 165 -7.09 14.80 14.38
C LEU A 165 -7.45 13.72 13.33
N SER A 166 -6.75 13.70 12.23
CA SER A 166 -6.95 12.69 11.18
C SER A 166 -6.64 11.28 11.70
N ALA A 167 -5.55 11.11 12.44
CA ALA A 167 -5.19 9.84 13.06
C ALA A 167 -6.29 9.35 14.02
N VAL A 168 -6.85 10.24 14.85
CA VAL A 168 -7.95 9.90 15.77
C VAL A 168 -9.18 9.40 15.02
N VAL A 169 -9.55 10.05 13.91
CA VAL A 169 -10.69 9.64 13.08
C VAL A 169 -10.44 8.27 12.45
N ILE A 170 -9.27 8.05 11.86
CA ILE A 170 -8.90 6.78 11.21
C ILE A 170 -8.90 5.64 12.23
N VAL A 171 -8.27 5.85 13.38
CA VAL A 171 -8.22 4.86 14.48
C VAL A 171 -9.62 4.55 15.01
N GLY A 172 -10.43 5.57 15.24
CA GLY A 172 -11.79 5.41 15.75
C GLY A 172 -12.66 4.52 14.85
N TYR A 173 -12.60 4.75 13.58
CA TYR A 173 -13.31 3.97 12.57
C TYR A 173 -12.76 2.52 12.44
N THR A 174 -11.44 2.35 12.43
CA THR A 174 -10.80 1.04 12.29
C THR A 174 -11.11 0.10 13.46
N ILE A 175 -11.13 0.62 14.68
CA ILE A 175 -11.43 -0.15 15.90
C ILE A 175 -12.85 -0.76 15.86
N MET A 176 -13.80 -0.12 15.17
CA MET A 176 -15.19 -0.60 15.13
C MET A 176 -15.44 -1.67 14.08
N GLY A 177 -14.81 -1.57 12.91
CA GLY A 177 -15.33 -2.18 11.70
C GLY A 177 -14.97 -3.64 11.43
N GLY A 178 -13.77 -4.10 11.71
CA GLY A 178 -13.27 -5.42 11.27
C GLY A 178 -13.14 -5.55 9.74
N PHE A 179 -12.73 -6.74 9.26
CA PHE A 179 -12.35 -6.97 7.86
C PHE A 179 -13.46 -6.73 6.83
N ARG A 180 -14.71 -7.14 7.15
CA ARG A 180 -15.86 -6.94 6.24
C ARG A 180 -16.17 -5.46 6.04
N ALA A 181 -16.13 -4.67 7.13
CA ALA A 181 -16.34 -3.25 7.05
C ALA A 181 -15.24 -2.58 6.22
N VAL A 182 -13.98 -2.86 6.54
CA VAL A 182 -12.81 -2.35 5.82
C VAL A 182 -12.92 -2.67 4.33
N SER A 183 -13.17 -3.93 3.96
CA SER A 183 -13.25 -4.32 2.55
C SER A 183 -14.43 -3.68 1.80
N THR A 184 -15.56 -3.44 2.46
CA THR A 184 -16.71 -2.77 1.86
C THR A 184 -16.46 -1.27 1.69
N THR A 185 -15.86 -0.63 2.70
CA THR A 185 -15.45 0.78 2.59
C THR A 185 -14.39 0.98 1.52
N ASP A 186 -13.44 0.05 1.36
CA ASP A 186 -12.42 0.08 0.31
C ASP A 186 -13.04 0.15 -1.09
N LEU A 187 -14.11 -0.60 -1.34
CA LEU A 187 -14.84 -0.52 -2.61
C LEU A 187 -15.40 0.89 -2.86
N ILE A 188 -16.03 1.49 -1.85
CA ILE A 188 -16.57 2.87 -1.95
C ILE A 188 -15.42 3.85 -2.15
N GLN A 189 -14.36 3.69 -1.40
CA GLN A 189 -13.17 4.54 -1.42
C GLN A 189 -12.47 4.48 -2.78
N SER A 190 -12.38 3.31 -3.41
CA SER A 190 -11.81 3.18 -4.76
C SER A 190 -12.60 3.94 -5.82
N VAL A 191 -13.93 3.99 -5.69
CA VAL A 191 -14.78 4.81 -6.57
C VAL A 191 -14.50 6.30 -6.35
N VAL A 192 -14.42 6.75 -5.09
CA VAL A 192 -14.12 8.15 -4.75
C VAL A 192 -12.73 8.56 -5.27
N MET A 193 -11.72 7.68 -5.11
CA MET A 193 -10.37 7.89 -5.66
C MET A 193 -10.39 8.04 -7.19
N SER A 194 -11.14 7.17 -7.88
CA SER A 194 -11.26 7.22 -9.34
C SER A 194 -11.92 8.52 -9.82
N MET A 195 -12.97 8.96 -9.15
CA MET A 195 -13.64 10.24 -9.43
C MET A 195 -12.70 11.43 -9.21
N ALA A 196 -11.90 11.40 -8.15
CA ALA A 196 -10.91 12.43 -7.86
C ALA A 196 -9.87 12.53 -8.99
N LEU A 197 -9.30 11.40 -9.44
CA LEU A 197 -8.32 11.37 -10.53
C LEU A 197 -8.90 11.94 -11.84
N ILE A 198 -10.11 11.54 -12.21
CA ILE A 198 -10.79 12.03 -13.43
C ILE A 198 -11.04 13.53 -13.36
N ALA A 199 -11.57 14.01 -12.23
CA ALA A 199 -11.90 15.43 -12.04
C ALA A 199 -10.65 16.32 -12.12
N VAL A 200 -9.57 15.92 -11.43
CA VAL A 200 -8.30 16.65 -11.47
C VAL A 200 -7.70 16.66 -12.86
N LEU A 201 -7.73 15.54 -13.57
CA LEU A 201 -7.19 15.42 -14.92
C LEU A 201 -7.93 16.33 -15.90
N VAL A 202 -9.26 16.25 -15.93
CA VAL A 202 -10.09 17.05 -16.84
C VAL A 202 -9.92 18.55 -16.56
N TYR A 203 -9.98 18.95 -15.30
CA TYR A 203 -9.79 20.35 -14.93
C TYR A 203 -8.38 20.85 -15.26
N GLY A 204 -7.36 20.07 -14.89
CA GLY A 204 -5.97 20.44 -15.08
C GLY A 204 -5.59 20.63 -16.54
N VAL A 205 -6.05 19.76 -17.45
CA VAL A 205 -5.81 19.89 -18.89
C VAL A 205 -6.42 21.20 -19.42
N ASN A 206 -7.64 21.52 -19.02
CA ASN A 206 -8.29 22.77 -19.45
C ASN A 206 -7.52 24.01 -18.97
N VAL A 207 -7.10 24.03 -17.71
CA VAL A 207 -6.35 25.15 -17.11
C VAL A 207 -4.95 25.29 -17.70
N ALA A 208 -4.30 24.18 -18.06
CA ALA A 208 -3.01 24.18 -18.74
C ALA A 208 -3.06 24.68 -20.18
N GLY A 209 -4.24 24.86 -20.75
CA GLY A 209 -4.46 25.33 -22.13
C GLY A 209 -4.72 24.23 -23.17
N GLY A 210 -5.01 23.01 -22.71
CA GLY A 210 -5.32 21.85 -23.52
C GLY A 210 -4.18 20.84 -23.63
N TRP A 211 -4.46 19.69 -24.20
CA TRP A 211 -3.50 18.59 -24.36
C TRP A 211 -2.26 18.93 -25.16
N ASP A 212 -2.43 19.68 -26.26
CA ASP A 212 -1.30 20.07 -27.11
C ASP A 212 -0.30 20.93 -26.34
N VAL A 213 -0.79 21.87 -25.52
CA VAL A 213 0.06 22.74 -24.70
C VAL A 213 0.78 21.91 -23.61
N VAL A 214 0.08 20.99 -22.97
CA VAL A 214 0.69 20.09 -21.96
C VAL A 214 1.80 19.25 -22.58
N LEU A 215 1.54 18.64 -23.74
CA LEU A 215 2.51 17.79 -24.42
C LEU A 215 3.70 18.59 -24.96
N ASP A 216 3.48 19.77 -25.53
CA ASP A 216 4.56 20.63 -26.03
C ASP A 216 5.44 21.14 -24.88
N ASN A 217 4.86 21.48 -23.73
CA ASN A 217 5.60 21.79 -22.55
C ASN A 217 6.49 20.60 -22.11
N ALA A 218 5.90 19.42 -22.00
CA ALA A 218 6.62 18.22 -21.60
C ALA A 218 7.75 17.84 -22.57
N ARG A 219 7.52 17.99 -23.89
CA ARG A 219 8.54 17.78 -24.93
C ARG A 219 9.69 18.76 -24.86
N SER A 220 9.45 19.98 -24.40
CA SER A 220 10.48 21.02 -24.26
C SER A 220 11.46 20.77 -23.11
N LEU A 221 11.13 19.88 -22.18
CA LEU A 221 11.93 19.59 -21.00
C LEU A 221 12.89 18.41 -21.25
N PRO A 222 14.19 18.57 -20.92
CA PRO A 222 15.18 17.49 -21.11
C PRO A 222 14.77 16.20 -20.38
N GLY A 223 14.68 15.09 -21.10
CA GLY A 223 14.42 13.77 -20.54
C GLY A 223 13.02 13.52 -19.95
N TYR A 224 12.10 14.48 -20.02
CA TYR A 224 10.81 14.40 -19.33
C TYR A 224 9.87 13.31 -19.90
N LEU A 225 9.78 13.19 -21.22
CA LEU A 225 8.90 12.21 -21.92
C LEU A 225 9.62 10.95 -22.39
N THR A 226 10.81 10.66 -21.91
CA THR A 226 11.52 9.44 -22.27
C THR A 226 11.57 8.46 -21.11
N MET A 227 11.48 7.17 -21.40
CA MET A 227 11.67 6.10 -20.41
C MET A 227 13.16 5.79 -20.13
N ALA A 228 14.08 6.42 -20.89
CA ALA A 228 15.52 6.20 -20.78
C ALA A 228 16.27 7.31 -20.02
N ALA A 229 15.57 8.34 -19.57
CA ALA A 229 16.15 9.42 -18.76
C ALA A 229 15.15 9.97 -17.77
N SER A 230 15.65 10.51 -16.65
CA SER A 230 14.87 11.22 -15.65
C SER A 230 15.17 12.71 -15.77
N HIS A 231 14.13 13.53 -15.76
CA HIS A 231 14.24 14.97 -15.72
C HIS A 231 14.60 15.43 -14.30
N ASN A 232 15.44 16.43 -14.19
CA ASN A 232 15.70 17.14 -12.95
C ASN A 232 15.13 18.56 -13.03
N ALA A 233 14.03 18.79 -12.34
CA ALA A 233 13.34 20.07 -12.35
C ALA A 233 14.13 21.21 -11.67
N ALA A 234 15.12 20.90 -10.81
CA ALA A 234 15.88 21.91 -10.09
C ALA A 234 16.88 22.65 -10.98
N ASP A 235 17.51 21.97 -11.92
CA ASP A 235 18.54 22.51 -12.82
C ASP A 235 18.20 22.38 -14.31
N ASN A 236 17.00 21.88 -14.61
CA ASN A 236 16.49 21.65 -15.97
C ASN A 236 17.42 20.77 -16.82
N THR A 237 17.95 19.70 -16.22
CA THR A 237 18.82 18.73 -16.88
C THR A 237 18.13 17.35 -16.97
N ALA A 238 18.76 16.43 -17.70
CA ALA A 238 18.34 15.05 -17.76
C ALA A 238 19.46 14.13 -17.28
N THR A 239 19.10 13.13 -16.48
CA THR A 239 20.00 12.07 -16.03
C THR A 239 19.61 10.77 -16.72
N SER A 240 20.60 10.03 -17.26
CA SER A 240 20.37 8.75 -17.90
C SER A 240 19.75 7.73 -16.93
N TYR A 241 18.74 7.01 -17.38
CA TYR A 241 18.09 5.92 -16.63
C TYR A 241 18.68 4.59 -17.12
N SER A 242 19.56 4.00 -16.35
CA SER A 242 20.29 2.79 -16.73
C SER A 242 19.42 1.55 -16.73
N LEU A 243 19.87 0.46 -17.37
CA LEU A 243 19.18 -0.83 -17.29
C LEU A 243 19.08 -1.36 -15.86
N LEU A 244 20.05 -1.05 -15.01
CA LEU A 244 20.03 -1.41 -13.59
C LEU A 244 18.96 -0.60 -12.84
N ASP A 245 18.81 0.69 -13.14
CA ASP A 245 17.76 1.53 -12.58
C ASP A 245 16.38 1.02 -13.01
N ILE A 246 16.22 0.64 -14.28
CA ILE A 246 14.98 0.04 -14.80
C ILE A 246 14.65 -1.25 -14.05
N ALA A 247 15.60 -2.17 -13.95
CA ALA A 247 15.39 -3.45 -13.24
C ALA A 247 15.05 -3.23 -11.77
N SER A 248 15.74 -2.31 -11.12
CA SER A 248 15.51 -1.91 -9.74
C SER A 248 14.11 -1.32 -9.54
N THR A 249 13.67 -0.46 -10.45
CA THR A 249 12.34 0.18 -10.37
C THR A 249 11.22 -0.81 -10.70
N LEU A 250 11.41 -1.68 -11.69
CA LEU A 250 10.48 -2.78 -11.98
C LEU A 250 10.31 -3.73 -10.79
N ALA A 251 11.31 -3.84 -9.93
CA ALA A 251 11.28 -4.67 -8.72
C ALA A 251 10.17 -4.25 -7.72
N TRP A 252 9.57 -3.06 -7.85
CA TRP A 252 8.37 -2.70 -7.08
C TRP A 252 7.28 -3.78 -7.17
N GLY A 253 7.13 -4.42 -8.34
CA GLY A 253 6.18 -5.51 -8.54
C GLY A 253 6.42 -6.74 -7.65
N LEU A 254 7.67 -6.98 -7.23
CA LEU A 254 8.01 -8.08 -6.32
C LEU A 254 7.41 -7.91 -4.92
N GLY A 255 7.12 -6.68 -4.52
CA GLY A 255 6.50 -6.38 -3.24
C GLY A 255 5.15 -7.04 -3.05
N TYR A 256 4.36 -7.18 -4.12
CA TYR A 256 3.04 -7.80 -4.06
C TYR A 256 3.04 -9.22 -3.49
N PHE A 257 4.07 -9.99 -3.75
CA PHE A 257 4.19 -11.36 -3.24
C PHE A 257 4.37 -11.43 -1.73
N GLY A 258 4.73 -10.30 -1.10
CA GLY A 258 5.01 -10.23 0.33
C GLY A 258 4.07 -9.33 1.13
N MET A 259 3.09 -8.66 0.52
CA MET A 259 2.21 -7.71 1.22
C MET A 259 1.09 -8.43 2.00
N PRO A 260 1.16 -8.48 3.34
CA PRO A 260 0.25 -9.30 4.13
C PRO A 260 -1.22 -8.94 3.95
N HIS A 261 -1.56 -7.64 3.91
CA HIS A 261 -2.93 -7.18 3.78
C HIS A 261 -3.54 -7.49 2.41
N ILE A 262 -2.72 -7.54 1.34
CA ILE A 262 -3.16 -7.95 0.00
C ILE A 262 -3.37 -9.47 -0.04
N LEU A 263 -2.41 -10.24 0.47
CA LEU A 263 -2.50 -11.70 0.54
C LEU A 263 -3.72 -12.16 1.33
N LEU A 264 -4.09 -11.44 2.40
CA LEU A 264 -5.32 -11.70 3.16
C LEU A 264 -6.59 -11.59 2.30
N ARG A 265 -6.64 -10.68 1.30
CA ARG A 265 -7.80 -10.57 0.40
C ARG A 265 -7.96 -11.84 -0.45
N PHE A 266 -6.86 -12.44 -0.88
CA PHE A 266 -6.91 -13.72 -1.58
C PHE A 266 -7.44 -14.85 -0.69
N MET A 267 -7.02 -14.87 0.57
CA MET A 267 -7.50 -15.85 1.55
C MET A 267 -8.99 -15.67 1.90
N ALA A 268 -9.50 -14.43 1.81
CA ALA A 268 -10.85 -14.05 2.25
C ALA A 268 -11.95 -14.25 1.20
N ILE A 269 -11.61 -14.50 -0.07
CA ILE A 269 -12.61 -14.66 -1.12
C ILE A 269 -13.47 -15.92 -0.88
N GLU A 270 -14.77 -15.82 -1.17
CA GLU A 270 -15.74 -16.90 -0.95
C GLU A 270 -15.45 -18.15 -1.81
N ASP A 271 -15.03 -17.95 -3.06
CA ASP A 271 -14.78 -19.02 -4.03
C ASP A 271 -13.50 -18.73 -4.83
N GLU A 272 -12.57 -19.67 -4.85
CA GLU A 272 -11.31 -19.55 -5.60
C GLU A 272 -11.50 -19.38 -7.12
N MET A 273 -12.60 -19.87 -7.69
CA MET A 273 -12.89 -19.72 -9.12
C MET A 273 -13.21 -18.26 -9.49
N LYS A 274 -13.73 -17.47 -8.55
CA LYS A 274 -14.05 -16.06 -8.74
C LYS A 274 -12.80 -15.16 -8.76
N LEU A 275 -11.64 -15.66 -8.35
CA LEU A 275 -10.35 -14.96 -8.44
C LEU A 275 -9.99 -14.54 -9.87
N VAL A 276 -10.46 -15.24 -10.89
CA VAL A 276 -10.25 -14.82 -12.29
C VAL A 276 -10.93 -13.49 -12.60
N LEU A 277 -12.14 -13.30 -12.09
CA LEU A 277 -12.87 -12.03 -12.25
C LEU A 277 -12.18 -10.92 -11.43
N SER A 278 -11.81 -11.20 -10.18
CA SER A 278 -11.08 -10.26 -9.33
C SER A 278 -9.78 -9.78 -9.99
N ARG A 279 -8.99 -10.70 -10.54
CA ARG A 279 -7.76 -10.36 -11.28
C ARG A 279 -8.00 -9.38 -12.42
N ARG A 280 -9.05 -9.62 -13.23
CA ARG A 280 -9.37 -8.73 -14.36
C ARG A 280 -9.74 -7.33 -13.89
N ILE A 281 -10.58 -7.24 -12.87
CA ILE A 281 -11.01 -5.96 -12.28
C ILE A 281 -9.79 -5.22 -11.71
N ALA A 282 -9.02 -5.86 -10.85
CA ALA A 282 -7.85 -5.31 -10.19
C ALA A 282 -6.82 -4.80 -11.21
N SER A 283 -6.44 -5.64 -12.18
CA SER A 283 -5.41 -5.28 -13.18
C SER A 283 -5.83 -4.10 -14.06
N VAL A 284 -7.08 -4.05 -14.48
CA VAL A 284 -7.58 -2.93 -15.30
C VAL A 284 -7.61 -1.64 -14.49
N TRP A 285 -8.11 -1.71 -13.24
CA TRP A 285 -8.19 -0.52 -12.39
C TRP A 285 -6.79 0.04 -12.08
N VAL A 286 -5.83 -0.80 -11.74
CA VAL A 286 -4.43 -0.41 -11.44
C VAL A 286 -3.79 0.33 -12.62
N VAL A 287 -3.91 -0.24 -13.83
CA VAL A 287 -3.33 0.39 -15.03
C VAL A 287 -3.93 1.77 -15.28
N ILE A 288 -5.25 1.90 -15.20
CA ILE A 288 -5.94 3.17 -15.40
C ILE A 288 -5.57 4.18 -14.33
N ALA A 289 -5.62 3.80 -13.07
CA ALA A 289 -5.37 4.69 -11.94
C ALA A 289 -3.93 5.21 -11.92
N MET A 290 -2.95 4.34 -12.13
CA MET A 290 -1.53 4.75 -12.18
C MET A 290 -1.23 5.62 -13.40
N THR A 291 -1.77 5.29 -14.57
CA THR A 291 -1.60 6.12 -15.76
C THR A 291 -2.18 7.51 -15.54
N ALA A 292 -3.41 7.61 -15.02
CA ALA A 292 -4.02 8.89 -14.69
C ALA A 292 -3.18 9.70 -13.69
N SER A 293 -2.65 9.04 -12.67
CA SER A 293 -1.79 9.68 -11.66
C SER A 293 -0.51 10.28 -12.27
N ILE A 294 0.19 9.54 -13.14
CA ILE A 294 1.39 10.01 -13.85
C ILE A 294 1.05 11.20 -14.76
N VAL A 295 -0.03 11.08 -15.52
CA VAL A 295 -0.48 12.14 -16.43
C VAL A 295 -0.88 13.41 -15.66
N ILE A 296 -1.48 13.27 -14.46
CA ILE A 296 -1.77 14.41 -13.59
C ILE A 296 -0.48 15.15 -13.19
N GLY A 297 0.61 14.45 -12.93
CA GLY A 297 1.92 15.08 -12.66
C GLY A 297 2.39 15.93 -13.84
N MET A 298 2.31 15.40 -15.05
CA MET A 298 2.65 16.11 -16.29
C MET A 298 1.72 17.33 -16.55
N VAL A 299 0.43 17.16 -16.34
CA VAL A 299 -0.58 18.23 -16.48
C VAL A 299 -0.34 19.32 -15.44
N GLY A 300 -0.01 18.95 -14.18
CA GLY A 300 0.32 19.88 -13.11
C GLY A 300 1.51 20.76 -13.45
N LEU A 301 2.54 20.20 -14.09
CA LEU A 301 3.67 21.00 -14.59
C LEU A 301 3.26 21.94 -15.72
N GLY A 302 2.34 21.50 -16.60
CA GLY A 302 1.71 22.37 -17.59
C GLY A 302 0.94 23.54 -16.98
N MET A 303 0.20 23.29 -15.88
CA MET A 303 -0.50 24.34 -15.12
C MET A 303 0.47 25.32 -14.49
N THR A 304 1.61 24.86 -14.00
CA THR A 304 2.68 25.73 -13.45
C THR A 304 3.24 26.62 -14.57
N LYS A 305 3.49 26.08 -15.74
CA LYS A 305 3.97 26.87 -16.90
C LYS A 305 2.94 27.90 -17.36
N ALA A 306 1.66 27.56 -17.27
CA ALA A 306 0.55 28.47 -17.57
C ALA A 306 0.35 29.57 -16.50
N GLY A 307 1.10 29.53 -15.39
CA GLY A 307 0.98 30.48 -14.28
C GLY A 307 -0.20 30.23 -13.33
N ALA A 308 -0.89 29.12 -13.47
CA ALA A 308 -2.03 28.76 -12.62
C ALA A 308 -1.59 28.18 -11.25
N LEU A 309 -0.42 27.60 -11.19
CA LEU A 309 0.21 27.06 -9.99
C LEU A 309 1.63 27.59 -9.82
N GLU A 310 2.02 27.85 -8.60
CA GLU A 310 3.43 28.05 -8.27
C GLU A 310 4.21 26.73 -8.42
N PHE A 311 5.53 26.83 -8.70
CA PHE A 311 6.36 25.63 -8.80
C PHE A 311 6.48 24.92 -7.45
N LEU A 312 6.16 23.65 -7.45
CA LEU A 312 6.20 22.78 -6.26
C LEU A 312 7.53 22.03 -6.21
N SER A 313 8.41 22.41 -5.31
CA SER A 313 9.74 21.80 -5.14
C SER A 313 9.74 20.70 -4.07
N GLY A 314 10.58 19.69 -4.24
CA GLY A 314 10.78 18.62 -3.26
C GLY A 314 9.47 17.97 -2.84
N SER A 315 9.28 17.76 -1.53
CA SER A 315 8.07 17.10 -0.98
C SER A 315 6.79 17.91 -1.14
N SER A 316 6.87 19.21 -1.48
CA SER A 316 5.67 20.02 -1.76
C SER A 316 4.98 19.60 -3.05
N SER A 317 5.68 18.93 -3.99
CA SER A 317 5.09 18.36 -5.20
C SER A 317 4.01 17.32 -4.90
N GLU A 318 4.07 16.66 -3.75
CA GLU A 318 3.05 15.73 -3.28
C GLU A 318 1.70 16.40 -2.97
N THR A 319 1.67 17.73 -2.83
CA THR A 319 0.42 18.49 -2.63
C THR A 319 -0.26 18.93 -3.94
N LEU A 320 0.22 18.48 -5.10
CA LEU A 320 -0.28 18.90 -6.41
C LEU A 320 -1.81 18.78 -6.53
N ILE A 321 -2.38 17.61 -6.23
CA ILE A 321 -3.84 17.39 -6.31
C ILE A 321 -4.60 18.29 -5.32
N VAL A 322 -4.04 18.54 -4.14
CA VAL A 322 -4.62 19.47 -3.15
C VAL A 322 -4.68 20.90 -3.69
N ARG A 323 -3.60 21.35 -4.35
CA ARG A 323 -3.54 22.67 -4.98
C ARG A 323 -4.55 22.80 -6.12
N VAL A 324 -4.66 21.77 -6.96
CA VAL A 324 -5.66 21.74 -8.04
C VAL A 324 -7.08 21.76 -7.48
N ALA A 325 -7.38 21.00 -6.43
CA ALA A 325 -8.68 21.04 -5.76
C ALA A 325 -9.00 22.43 -5.20
N SER A 326 -8.01 23.12 -4.64
CA SER A 326 -8.15 24.51 -4.18
C SER A 326 -8.51 25.48 -5.31
N LEU A 327 -7.93 25.31 -6.50
CA LEU A 327 -8.29 26.11 -7.69
C LEU A 327 -9.71 25.81 -8.15
N ILE A 328 -10.10 24.53 -8.24
CA ILE A 328 -11.46 24.12 -8.60
C ILE A 328 -12.48 24.80 -7.69
N ALA A 329 -12.23 24.81 -6.39
CA ALA A 329 -13.15 25.34 -5.41
C ALA A 329 -13.52 26.83 -5.60
N GLN A 330 -12.67 27.61 -6.30
CA GLN A 330 -12.90 29.03 -6.55
C GLN A 330 -14.01 29.30 -7.58
N HIS A 331 -14.47 28.28 -8.30
CA HIS A 331 -15.48 28.41 -9.38
C HIS A 331 -16.93 28.28 -8.87
N GLY A 332 -17.19 28.41 -7.59
CA GLY A 332 -18.53 28.44 -6.98
C GLY A 332 -18.86 27.19 -6.16
N VAL A 333 -20.10 27.13 -5.69
CA VAL A 333 -20.54 26.11 -4.69
C VAL A 333 -20.43 24.69 -5.22
N LEU A 334 -20.89 24.41 -6.43
CA LEU A 334 -20.78 23.05 -7.02
C LEU A 334 -19.34 22.64 -7.21
N ALA A 335 -18.49 23.55 -7.65
CA ALA A 335 -17.06 23.32 -7.79
C ALA A 335 -16.37 23.10 -6.42
N ALA A 336 -16.81 23.78 -5.37
CA ALA A 336 -16.33 23.56 -4.01
C ALA A 336 -16.73 22.18 -3.47
N ILE A 337 -17.94 21.69 -3.79
CA ILE A 337 -18.36 20.32 -3.48
C ILE A 337 -17.48 19.30 -4.22
N LEU A 338 -17.21 19.52 -5.50
CA LEU A 338 -16.31 18.67 -6.29
C LEU A 338 -14.89 18.66 -5.71
N ALA A 339 -14.38 19.84 -5.31
CA ALA A 339 -13.09 19.94 -4.63
C ALA A 339 -13.09 19.15 -3.30
N GLY A 340 -14.16 19.25 -2.52
CA GLY A 340 -14.34 18.44 -1.31
C GLY A 340 -14.32 16.93 -1.61
N LEU A 341 -14.93 16.50 -2.71
CA LEU A 341 -14.90 15.09 -3.14
C LEU A 341 -13.49 14.64 -3.57
N ILE A 342 -12.74 15.51 -4.27
CA ILE A 342 -11.32 15.22 -4.64
C ILE A 342 -10.47 15.05 -3.37
N LEU A 343 -10.65 15.92 -2.38
CA LEU A 343 -9.92 15.83 -1.12
C LEU A 343 -10.37 14.62 -0.28
N ALA A 344 -11.66 14.28 -0.32
CA ALA A 344 -12.17 13.04 0.23
C ALA A 344 -11.52 11.80 -0.46
N GLY A 345 -11.16 11.90 -1.74
CA GLY A 345 -10.40 10.87 -2.46
C GLY A 345 -9.01 10.63 -1.86
N ILE A 346 -8.30 11.67 -1.44
CA ILE A 346 -7.01 11.54 -0.74
C ILE A 346 -7.20 10.90 0.64
N LEU A 347 -8.22 11.32 1.38
CA LEU A 347 -8.58 10.69 2.66
C LEU A 347 -8.99 9.24 2.47
N ALA A 348 -9.78 8.93 1.43
CA ALA A 348 -10.18 7.58 1.08
C ALA A 348 -8.97 6.68 0.83
N ALA A 349 -8.02 7.14 0.02
CA ALA A 349 -6.78 6.43 -0.26
C ALA A 349 -5.94 6.18 1.01
N THR A 350 -5.91 7.16 1.91
CA THR A 350 -5.20 7.03 3.19
C THR A 350 -5.91 6.05 4.13
N MET A 351 -7.23 6.17 4.27
CA MET A 351 -8.02 5.37 5.19
C MET A 351 -8.04 3.89 4.79
N SER A 352 -8.27 3.57 3.51
CA SER A 352 -8.32 2.20 2.99
C SER A 352 -7.01 1.43 3.21
N THR A 353 -5.91 2.13 3.20
CA THR A 353 -4.60 1.52 3.46
C THR A 353 -4.32 1.42 4.96
N ALA A 354 -4.50 2.50 5.71
CA ALA A 354 -4.18 2.55 7.12
C ALA A 354 -5.02 1.56 7.94
N ASP A 355 -6.32 1.44 7.70
CA ASP A 355 -7.19 0.50 8.41
C ASP A 355 -6.82 -0.95 8.12
N SER A 356 -6.50 -1.27 6.87
CA SER A 356 -6.06 -2.61 6.46
C SER A 356 -4.73 -3.00 7.11
N GLN A 357 -3.79 -2.07 7.19
CA GLN A 357 -2.49 -2.26 7.83
C GLN A 357 -2.62 -2.40 9.35
N MET A 358 -3.42 -1.55 9.97
CA MET A 358 -3.67 -1.60 11.42
C MET A 358 -4.40 -2.89 11.81
N LEU A 359 -5.34 -3.36 10.98
CA LEU A 359 -6.03 -4.63 11.21
C LEU A 359 -5.08 -5.83 11.09
N ALA A 360 -4.21 -5.84 10.06
CA ALA A 360 -3.19 -6.88 9.91
C ALA A 360 -2.17 -6.88 11.06
N ALA A 361 -1.74 -5.70 11.50
CA ALA A 361 -0.84 -5.58 12.65
C ALA A 361 -1.52 -5.99 13.97
N ALA A 362 -2.79 -5.66 14.15
CA ALA A 362 -3.57 -6.09 15.30
C ALA A 362 -3.73 -7.61 15.37
N SER A 363 -4.01 -8.26 14.22
CA SER A 363 -4.05 -9.73 14.15
C SER A 363 -2.69 -10.36 14.45
N SER A 364 -1.62 -9.73 13.99
CA SER A 364 -0.25 -10.20 14.25
C SER A 364 0.08 -10.21 15.74
N VAL A 365 -0.37 -9.23 16.50
CA VAL A 365 -0.17 -9.22 17.96
C VAL A 365 -1.11 -10.20 18.64
N SER A 366 -2.42 -10.09 18.43
CA SER A 366 -3.41 -10.86 19.17
C SER A 366 -3.42 -12.35 18.82
N GLN A 367 -3.25 -12.71 17.55
CA GLN A 367 -3.24 -14.09 17.10
C GLN A 367 -1.81 -14.66 17.10
N ASN A 368 -0.89 -14.04 16.33
CA ASN A 368 0.42 -14.66 16.08
C ASN A 368 1.38 -14.57 17.27
N ILE A 369 1.39 -13.43 18.00
CA ILE A 369 2.28 -13.29 19.17
C ILE A 369 1.63 -13.85 20.44
N LEU A 370 0.45 -13.36 20.85
CA LEU A 370 -0.10 -13.70 22.15
C LEU A 370 -0.65 -15.13 22.19
N GLN A 371 -1.47 -15.53 21.21
CA GLN A 371 -2.12 -16.83 21.23
C GLN A 371 -1.21 -17.94 20.71
N GLU A 372 -0.61 -17.79 19.52
CA GLU A 372 0.18 -18.85 18.90
C GLU A 372 1.57 -18.97 19.54
N PHE A 373 2.40 -17.92 19.49
CA PHE A 373 3.77 -17.97 20.03
C PHE A 373 3.79 -17.97 21.55
N GLY A 374 2.98 -17.11 22.19
CA GLY A 374 2.91 -16.97 23.65
C GLY A 374 2.06 -18.04 24.32
N HIS A 375 1.36 -18.90 23.57
CA HIS A 375 0.45 -19.94 24.05
C HIS A 375 -0.61 -19.42 25.05
N MET A 376 -1.00 -18.15 24.93
CA MET A 376 -2.00 -17.54 25.79
C MET A 376 -3.41 -17.94 25.36
N LYS A 377 -4.20 -18.48 26.27
CA LYS A 377 -5.61 -18.79 26.03
C LYS A 377 -6.44 -17.53 26.27
N LEU A 378 -6.58 -16.70 25.22
CA LEU A 378 -7.41 -15.51 25.27
C LEU A 378 -8.86 -15.84 24.93
N THR A 379 -9.80 -15.25 25.68
CA THR A 379 -11.19 -15.21 25.26
C THR A 379 -11.34 -14.27 24.04
N GLU A 380 -12.42 -14.41 23.27
CA GLU A 380 -12.69 -13.52 22.13
C GLU A 380 -12.67 -12.04 22.54
N LYS A 381 -13.23 -11.68 23.70
CA LYS A 381 -13.20 -10.31 24.24
C LYS A 381 -11.78 -9.82 24.53
N GLN A 382 -10.94 -10.67 25.09
CA GLN A 382 -9.53 -10.34 25.37
C GLN A 382 -8.72 -10.19 24.09
N SER A 383 -8.97 -11.06 23.10
CA SER A 383 -8.33 -10.97 21.78
C SER A 383 -8.69 -9.67 21.06
N LEU A 384 -9.98 -9.30 21.05
CA LEU A 384 -10.44 -8.03 20.48
C LEU A 384 -9.90 -6.81 21.24
N PHE A 385 -9.80 -6.90 22.57
CA PHE A 385 -9.17 -5.83 23.37
C PHE A 385 -7.69 -5.66 23.02
N ALA A 386 -6.94 -6.75 22.94
CA ALA A 386 -5.53 -6.73 22.53
C ALA A 386 -5.37 -6.15 21.13
N ALA A 387 -6.25 -6.50 20.18
CA ALA A 387 -6.26 -5.94 18.84
C ALA A 387 -6.44 -4.42 18.84
N ARG A 388 -7.46 -3.93 19.56
CA ARG A 388 -7.76 -2.50 19.67
C ARG A 388 -6.62 -1.72 20.34
N LEU A 389 -6.05 -2.26 21.38
CA LEU A 389 -4.89 -1.66 22.06
C LEU A 389 -3.68 -1.58 21.13
N THR A 390 -3.43 -2.62 20.33
CA THR A 390 -2.37 -2.63 19.33
C THR A 390 -2.56 -1.53 18.29
N ILE A 391 -3.78 -1.35 17.77
CA ILE A 391 -4.09 -0.28 16.82
C ILE A 391 -3.76 1.09 17.42
N ILE A 392 -4.14 1.34 18.67
CA ILE A 392 -3.83 2.60 19.36
C ILE A 392 -2.32 2.79 19.51
N CYS A 393 -1.60 1.78 19.99
CA CYS A 393 -0.15 1.86 20.18
C CYS A 393 0.60 2.13 18.88
N ILE A 394 0.25 1.42 17.80
CA ILE A 394 0.85 1.62 16.47
C ILE A 394 0.57 3.03 15.95
N SER A 395 -0.65 3.52 16.16
CA SER A 395 -1.03 4.86 15.72
C SER A 395 -0.29 5.97 16.48
N VAL A 396 -0.07 5.80 17.78
CA VAL A 396 0.73 6.74 18.57
C VAL A 396 2.17 6.79 18.06
N VAL A 397 2.79 5.63 17.82
CA VAL A 397 4.15 5.57 17.24
C VAL A 397 4.16 6.17 15.82
N GLY A 398 3.14 5.87 15.02
CA GLY A 398 2.98 6.42 13.66
C GLY A 398 2.91 7.95 13.65
N VAL A 399 2.15 8.55 14.57
CA VAL A 399 2.07 10.02 14.73
C VAL A 399 3.44 10.62 15.09
N VAL A 400 4.18 9.97 16.00
CA VAL A 400 5.54 10.42 16.37
C VAL A 400 6.50 10.37 15.19
N LEU A 401 6.44 9.30 14.37
CA LEU A 401 7.27 9.16 13.17
C LEU A 401 6.90 10.17 12.07
N ALA A 402 5.63 10.49 11.95
CA ALA A 402 5.09 11.42 10.94
C ALA A 402 5.26 12.90 11.29
N ARG A 403 5.93 13.25 12.39
CA ARG A 403 6.02 14.63 12.92
C ARG A 403 6.72 15.63 11.99
N ASP A 404 7.59 15.16 11.07
CA ASP A 404 8.29 16.02 10.13
C ASP A 404 7.41 16.32 8.90
N PRO A 405 6.94 17.57 8.70
CA PRO A 405 6.11 17.93 7.57
C PRO A 405 6.83 17.85 6.22
N ASN A 406 8.17 17.80 6.22
CA ASN A 406 9.00 17.71 5.00
C ASN A 406 9.27 16.25 4.59
N SER A 407 8.82 15.27 5.36
CA SER A 407 8.96 13.85 5.00
C SER A 407 8.25 13.54 3.68
N SER A 408 8.86 12.72 2.83
CA SER A 408 8.24 12.25 1.59
C SER A 408 7.33 11.06 1.86
N VAL A 409 6.07 11.18 1.49
CA VAL A 409 5.11 10.06 1.51
C VAL A 409 5.61 8.92 0.61
N PHE A 410 6.08 9.26 -0.61
CA PHE A 410 6.66 8.29 -1.53
C PHE A 410 7.85 7.54 -0.92
N GLY A 411 8.77 8.27 -0.29
CA GLY A 411 9.98 7.68 0.31
C GLY A 411 9.67 6.73 1.47
N ILE A 412 8.71 7.07 2.32
CA ILE A 412 8.31 6.23 3.47
C ILE A 412 7.61 4.96 2.97
N VAL A 413 6.68 5.10 2.01
CA VAL A 413 5.97 3.96 1.43
C VAL A 413 6.93 3.01 0.74
N SER A 414 7.89 3.51 -0.05
CA SER A 414 8.88 2.68 -0.74
C SER A 414 9.69 1.81 0.22
N PHE A 415 10.13 2.39 1.35
CA PHE A 415 10.87 1.64 2.37
C PHE A 415 10.03 0.52 3.00
N ALA A 416 8.81 0.81 3.40
CA ALA A 416 7.91 -0.20 3.99
C ALA A 416 7.56 -1.30 2.98
N TRP A 417 7.30 -0.92 1.73
CA TRP A 417 7.04 -1.84 0.62
C TRP A 417 8.22 -2.80 0.39
N ALA A 418 9.44 -2.27 0.40
CA ALA A 418 10.66 -3.07 0.31
C ALA A 418 10.78 -4.05 1.48
N GLY A 419 10.43 -3.62 2.68
CA GLY A 419 10.45 -4.45 3.87
C GLY A 419 9.57 -5.69 3.76
N PHE A 420 8.35 -5.53 3.29
CA PHE A 420 7.43 -6.65 3.08
C PHE A 420 7.85 -7.53 1.91
N GLY A 421 8.14 -6.94 0.76
CA GLY A 421 8.59 -7.69 -0.41
C GLY A 421 9.89 -8.47 -0.18
N GLY A 422 10.83 -7.85 0.51
CA GLY A 422 12.10 -8.48 0.87
C GLY A 422 11.96 -9.61 1.90
N SER A 423 11.11 -9.41 2.92
CA SER A 423 10.94 -10.42 3.97
C SER A 423 10.03 -11.58 3.57
N PHE A 424 8.82 -11.27 3.09
CA PHE A 424 7.81 -12.30 2.81
C PHE A 424 7.81 -12.78 1.36
N GLY A 425 8.13 -11.91 0.38
CA GLY A 425 7.85 -12.17 -1.03
C GLY A 425 8.45 -13.46 -1.56
N ALA A 426 9.76 -13.63 -1.44
CA ALA A 426 10.45 -14.84 -1.90
C ALA A 426 10.02 -16.08 -1.10
N VAL A 427 9.82 -15.93 0.22
CA VAL A 427 9.43 -17.04 1.09
C VAL A 427 8.00 -17.51 0.79
N VAL A 428 7.05 -16.60 0.53
CA VAL A 428 5.69 -16.95 0.11
C VAL A 428 5.73 -17.72 -1.22
N LEU A 429 6.51 -17.26 -2.21
CA LEU A 429 6.66 -17.98 -3.47
C LEU A 429 7.26 -19.37 -3.27
N CYS A 430 8.35 -19.49 -2.51
CA CYS A 430 8.94 -20.79 -2.19
C CYS A 430 7.97 -21.71 -1.44
N SER A 431 7.23 -21.18 -0.47
CA SER A 431 6.26 -21.95 0.32
C SER A 431 5.11 -22.51 -0.52
N LEU A 432 4.68 -21.76 -1.55
CA LEU A 432 3.58 -22.15 -2.43
C LEU A 432 4.01 -23.03 -3.60
N PHE A 433 5.22 -22.84 -4.15
CA PHE A 433 5.60 -23.43 -5.44
C PHE A 433 6.80 -24.38 -5.37
N TRP A 434 7.53 -24.41 -4.27
CA TRP A 434 8.69 -25.27 -4.14
C TRP A 434 8.53 -26.26 -2.97
N LYS A 435 8.29 -27.52 -3.31
CA LYS A 435 8.02 -28.61 -2.38
C LYS A 435 9.16 -28.83 -1.37
N ARG A 436 10.43 -28.60 -1.79
CA ARG A 436 11.63 -28.79 -0.97
C ARG A 436 11.84 -27.69 0.10
N CYS A 437 11.13 -26.56 0.00
CA CYS A 437 11.20 -25.49 0.99
C CYS A 437 10.82 -26.01 2.39
N ASN A 438 11.63 -25.68 3.39
CA ASN A 438 11.45 -26.11 4.77
C ASN A 438 11.42 -24.95 5.76
N LEU A 439 11.16 -25.25 7.03
CA LEU A 439 11.05 -24.26 8.11
C LEU A 439 12.31 -23.40 8.25
N GLN A 440 13.50 -24.01 8.23
CA GLN A 440 14.76 -23.31 8.41
C GLN A 440 15.02 -22.34 7.25
N GLY A 441 14.74 -22.79 6.02
CA GLY A 441 14.84 -21.94 4.82
C GLY A 441 13.88 -20.74 4.87
N ALA A 442 12.64 -20.98 5.27
CA ALA A 442 11.65 -19.91 5.41
C ALA A 442 12.06 -18.87 6.47
N LEU A 443 12.48 -19.31 7.66
CA LEU A 443 12.96 -18.42 8.73
C LEU A 443 14.18 -17.61 8.28
N ALA A 444 15.19 -18.29 7.71
CA ALA A 444 16.41 -17.63 7.25
C ALA A 444 16.12 -16.63 6.10
N GLY A 445 15.26 -17.00 5.16
CA GLY A 445 14.86 -16.13 4.05
C GLY A 445 14.14 -14.87 4.53
N MET A 446 13.14 -15.01 5.42
CA MET A 446 12.43 -13.87 5.98
C MET A 446 13.34 -12.93 6.75
N LEU A 447 14.22 -13.48 7.60
CA LEU A 447 15.12 -12.68 8.42
C LEU A 447 16.17 -11.96 7.57
N SER A 448 16.82 -12.67 6.64
CA SER A 448 17.85 -12.09 5.78
C SER A 448 17.29 -11.01 4.84
N GLY A 449 16.10 -11.24 4.26
CA GLY A 449 15.44 -10.26 3.41
C GLY A 449 15.05 -9.00 4.17
N GLY A 450 14.44 -9.15 5.35
CA GLY A 450 14.07 -8.02 6.21
C GLY A 450 15.27 -7.20 6.67
N LEU A 451 16.34 -7.86 7.11
CA LEU A 451 17.59 -7.18 7.51
C LEU A 451 18.27 -6.50 6.33
N MET A 452 18.26 -7.11 5.14
CA MET A 452 18.90 -6.56 3.96
C MET A 452 18.27 -5.22 3.53
N VAL A 453 16.99 -5.00 3.76
CA VAL A 453 16.34 -3.71 3.50
C VAL A 453 17.02 -2.58 4.29
N PHE A 454 17.26 -2.78 5.58
CA PHE A 454 17.96 -1.81 6.42
C PHE A 454 19.44 -1.66 6.03
N VAL A 455 20.13 -2.77 5.83
CA VAL A 455 21.54 -2.78 5.44
C VAL A 455 21.73 -2.06 4.10
N TRP A 456 20.88 -2.36 3.12
CA TRP A 456 20.97 -1.70 1.82
C TRP A 456 20.67 -0.21 1.93
N LYS A 457 19.55 0.15 2.53
CA LYS A 457 19.08 1.55 2.64
C LYS A 457 20.08 2.44 3.36
N TYR A 458 20.60 2.01 4.50
CA TYR A 458 21.36 2.88 5.40
C TYR A 458 22.87 2.70 5.32
N ILE A 459 23.37 1.58 4.78
CA ILE A 459 24.81 1.28 4.74
C ILE A 459 25.31 1.21 3.29
N ILE A 460 24.63 0.48 2.41
CA ILE A 460 25.12 0.21 1.05
C ILE A 460 24.72 1.32 0.07
N SER A 461 23.45 1.70 0.02
CA SER A 461 22.94 2.72 -0.90
C SER A 461 23.65 4.07 -0.79
N PRO A 462 24.06 4.56 0.42
CA PRO A 462 24.83 5.80 0.55
C PRO A 462 26.20 5.77 -0.13
N LEU A 463 26.74 4.61 -0.51
CA LEU A 463 27.98 4.52 -1.29
C LEU A 463 27.82 5.07 -2.71
N GLY A 464 26.58 5.21 -3.19
CA GLY A 464 26.26 5.78 -4.50
C GLY A 464 26.55 4.87 -5.69
N GLY A 465 26.45 5.42 -6.91
CA GLY A 465 26.64 4.65 -8.13
C GLY A 465 25.68 3.49 -8.26
N VAL A 466 26.18 2.31 -8.60
CA VAL A 466 25.37 1.09 -8.78
C VAL A 466 24.68 0.61 -7.50
N PHE A 467 25.12 1.09 -6.34
CA PHE A 467 24.51 0.76 -5.05
C PHE A 467 23.30 1.63 -4.69
N GLY A 468 23.07 2.72 -5.44
CA GLY A 468 21.90 3.61 -5.25
C GLY A 468 20.56 3.04 -5.72
N ILE A 469 20.50 1.77 -6.11
CA ILE A 469 19.27 1.10 -6.55
C ILE A 469 18.29 0.88 -5.39
N TYR A 470 17.03 0.68 -5.75
CA TYR A 470 15.95 0.46 -4.80
C TYR A 470 16.20 -0.82 -3.97
N GLU A 471 16.14 -0.70 -2.66
CA GLU A 471 16.49 -1.74 -1.68
C GLU A 471 15.66 -3.03 -1.79
N LEU A 472 14.48 -2.99 -2.41
CA LEU A 472 13.64 -4.17 -2.60
C LEU A 472 14.32 -5.24 -3.46
N LEU A 473 14.99 -4.84 -4.53
CA LEU A 473 15.63 -5.80 -5.44
C LEU A 473 16.70 -6.65 -4.73
N PRO A 474 17.73 -6.05 -4.09
CA PRO A 474 18.74 -6.84 -3.37
C PRO A 474 18.14 -7.59 -2.17
N ALA A 475 17.15 -7.03 -1.47
CA ALA A 475 16.52 -7.70 -0.33
C ALA A 475 15.73 -8.95 -0.75
N PHE A 476 14.96 -8.85 -1.83
CA PHE A 476 14.19 -9.98 -2.37
C PHE A 476 15.14 -11.09 -2.87
N LEU A 477 16.20 -10.74 -3.59
CA LEU A 477 17.18 -11.69 -4.07
C LEU A 477 17.94 -12.38 -2.91
N MET A 478 18.32 -11.63 -1.88
CA MET A 478 18.94 -12.18 -0.67
C MET A 478 18.00 -13.18 0.01
N SER A 479 16.74 -12.80 0.22
CA SER A 479 15.72 -13.67 0.81
C SER A 479 15.57 -14.97 -0.01
N LEU A 480 15.47 -14.85 -1.33
CA LEU A 480 15.33 -16.01 -2.22
C LEU A 480 16.54 -16.95 -2.14
N VAL A 481 17.74 -16.41 -2.30
CA VAL A 481 18.98 -17.20 -2.27
C VAL A 481 19.16 -17.89 -0.92
N VAL A 482 18.98 -17.15 0.19
CA VAL A 482 19.13 -17.72 1.53
C VAL A 482 18.05 -18.76 1.81
N CYS A 483 16.80 -18.51 1.44
CA CYS A 483 15.72 -19.49 1.59
C CYS A 483 16.03 -20.79 0.83
N VAL A 484 16.50 -20.69 -0.40
CA VAL A 484 16.85 -21.85 -1.24
C VAL A 484 18.05 -22.58 -0.67
N VAL A 485 19.16 -21.91 -0.41
CA VAL A 485 20.39 -22.51 0.07
C VAL A 485 20.15 -23.19 1.42
N VAL A 486 19.55 -22.52 2.38
CA VAL A 486 19.28 -23.09 3.72
C VAL A 486 18.31 -24.26 3.62
N SER A 487 17.28 -24.19 2.77
CA SER A 487 16.40 -25.33 2.55
C SER A 487 17.14 -26.54 1.98
N LEU A 488 18.11 -26.35 1.09
CA LEU A 488 18.87 -27.45 0.48
C LEU A 488 19.86 -28.11 1.45
N VAL A 489 20.49 -27.33 2.33
CA VAL A 489 21.52 -27.83 3.27
C VAL A 489 20.93 -28.34 4.60
N THR A 490 19.65 -28.13 4.85
CA THR A 490 18.92 -28.61 6.03
C THR A 490 18.00 -29.77 5.68
N PRO A 491 17.49 -30.54 6.66
CA PRO A 491 16.63 -31.70 6.40
C PRO A 491 15.42 -31.39 5.52
N ALA A 492 15.04 -32.33 4.66
CA ALA A 492 13.86 -32.21 3.81
C ALA A 492 12.58 -32.14 4.65
N PRO A 493 11.51 -31.51 4.15
CA PRO A 493 10.19 -31.60 4.76
C PRO A 493 9.73 -33.05 4.94
N SER A 494 8.90 -33.32 5.94
CA SER A 494 8.31 -34.64 6.15
C SER A 494 7.34 -35.03 5.01
N ALA A 495 7.10 -36.33 4.86
CA ALA A 495 6.15 -36.83 3.86
C ALA A 495 4.72 -36.25 4.06
N GLU A 496 4.33 -35.95 5.29
CA GLU A 496 3.05 -35.32 5.62
C GLU A 496 2.97 -33.89 5.05
N ILE A 497 3.99 -33.07 5.30
CA ILE A 497 4.11 -31.72 4.74
C ILE A 497 4.10 -31.74 3.21
N GLU A 498 4.78 -32.73 2.60
CA GLU A 498 4.79 -32.88 1.16
C GLU A 498 3.42 -33.29 0.60
N ALA A 499 2.67 -34.13 1.31
CA ALA A 499 1.30 -34.50 0.92
C ALA A 499 0.34 -33.32 0.99
N GLU A 500 0.40 -32.51 2.04
CA GLU A 500 -0.39 -31.27 2.17
C GLU A 500 -0.06 -30.28 1.03
N PHE A 501 1.23 -30.15 0.69
CA PHE A 501 1.64 -29.30 -0.43
C PHE A 501 1.06 -29.78 -1.76
N ASP A 502 1.04 -31.09 -2.01
CA ASP A 502 0.46 -31.67 -3.23
C ASP A 502 -1.07 -31.54 -3.26
N ALA A 503 -1.75 -31.64 -2.11
CA ALA A 503 -3.18 -31.44 -2.00
C ALA A 503 -3.64 -29.98 -2.26
N ALA A 504 -2.72 -29.03 -2.17
CA ALA A 504 -3.00 -27.61 -2.43
C ALA A 504 -2.70 -27.18 -3.89
N LYS A 505 -2.28 -28.09 -4.76
CA LYS A 505 -2.06 -27.80 -6.20
C LYS A 505 -3.41 -27.63 -6.89
#